data_2c01fa5958e9b0a977e00180205c46fb
#
_entry.id   2c01fa5958e9b0a977e00180205c46fb
#
_cell.length_a   1.000
_cell.length_b   1.000
_cell.length_c   1.000
_cell.angle_alpha   90.00
_cell.angle_beta   90.00
_cell.angle_gamma   90.00
#
_symmetry.space_group_name_H-M   'P 1'
#
loop_
_entity.id
_entity.type
_entity.pdbx_description
1 polymer ?
#
loop_
_entity_poly.entity_id
_entity_poly.type
_entity_poly.pdbx_seq_one_letter_code
_entity_poly.pdbx_strand_id
1 'polypeptide(L)'
;MDMDLILDEEQIEFQQTFRKFCEQEIAPLADCIEAEGIQNEVYRKLGSAGYLGLLHPEQYGGQGASFLTAVLAQSALAYHCGSTFFSSGASAGLAGLPISHFGSEEQKARFLPGLISGQSVGCLAVTESGSGSDVASIATTLKRQPAGLLLNGNKAYITNAPNADFALVLARYCRDGQIPSGASGLTLCIVDLHSAGVSRGQPLKKMGLRGSPTGELFFDNVEIPEANILGRPGAGFRQTMKAFDWERLSMGAYCLGVMEACLDESRSFAKKRKSFGRAISRHQSVAFMLADIKTRLEASRLMLFETAWLFDRAGGSGKLEHNGEILELSARASELKLMTSQYARECTNLAVQIHGGAGYMEEYRVSRLYRDIKISEIGGGTSEIQKQIIARAETRRSAAV
;
A
#
# COMPACT_ATOMS: atom_id res chain seq x y z
N MET A 1 7.50 29.23 -9.45
CA MET A 1 8.17 28.17 -8.67
C MET A 1 8.36 27.02 -9.61
N ASP A 2 9.61 26.84 -10.07
CA ASP A 2 9.90 25.79 -11.03
C ASP A 2 9.69 24.44 -10.35
N MET A 3 8.66 23.72 -10.77
CA MET A 3 8.49 22.31 -10.47
C MET A 3 9.46 21.57 -11.38
N ASP A 4 10.64 21.23 -10.85
CA ASP A 4 11.53 20.34 -11.55
C ASP A 4 10.96 18.93 -11.41
N LEU A 5 10.14 18.53 -12.37
CA LEU A 5 9.58 17.17 -12.46
C LEU A 5 10.59 16.19 -13.06
N ILE A 6 11.78 16.64 -13.34
CA ILE A 6 12.89 15.84 -13.84
C ILE A 6 13.58 15.22 -12.63
N LEU A 7 13.72 13.89 -12.66
CA LEU A 7 14.49 13.17 -11.66
C LEU A 7 15.96 13.64 -11.73
N ASP A 8 16.58 13.85 -10.58
CA ASP A 8 18.01 14.10 -10.51
C ASP A 8 18.83 12.84 -10.86
N GLU A 9 20.15 13.01 -11.04
CA GLU A 9 21.04 11.92 -11.44
C GLU A 9 21.05 10.77 -10.40
N GLU A 10 20.97 11.08 -9.13
CA GLU A 10 20.96 10.10 -8.02
C GLU A 10 19.66 9.28 -8.06
N GLN A 11 18.51 9.93 -8.26
CA GLN A 11 17.21 9.27 -8.40
C GLN A 11 17.14 8.37 -9.64
N ILE A 12 17.75 8.80 -10.76
CA ILE A 12 17.82 8.00 -11.98
C ILE A 12 18.70 6.76 -11.76
N GLU A 13 19.87 6.91 -11.16
CA GLU A 13 20.79 5.81 -10.85
C GLU A 13 20.15 4.82 -9.86
N PHE A 14 19.55 5.34 -8.80
CA PHE A 14 18.81 4.53 -7.83
C PHE A 14 17.70 3.72 -8.50
N GLN A 15 16.86 4.36 -9.31
CA GLN A 15 15.78 3.68 -10.04
C GLN A 15 16.30 2.55 -10.93
N GLN A 16 17.39 2.80 -11.68
CA GLN A 16 17.98 1.80 -12.57
C GLN A 16 18.56 0.62 -11.77
N THR A 17 19.25 0.91 -10.68
CA THR A 17 19.86 -0.10 -9.80
C THR A 17 18.79 -0.96 -9.14
N PHE A 18 17.75 -0.34 -8.60
CA PHE A 18 16.67 -1.08 -7.95
C PHE A 18 15.81 -1.88 -8.96
N ARG A 19 15.60 -1.37 -10.18
CA ARG A 19 14.97 -2.14 -11.27
C ARG A 19 15.75 -3.41 -11.60
N LYS A 20 17.09 -3.33 -11.71
CA LYS A 20 17.95 -4.50 -11.93
C LYS A 20 17.85 -5.51 -10.78
N PHE A 21 17.83 -5.03 -9.53
CA PHE A 21 17.60 -5.89 -8.37
C PHE A 21 16.26 -6.62 -8.49
N CYS A 22 15.17 -5.91 -8.79
CA CYS A 22 13.84 -6.53 -8.94
C CYS A 22 13.81 -7.55 -10.09
N GLU A 23 14.49 -7.27 -11.21
CA GLU A 23 14.59 -8.19 -12.36
C GLU A 23 15.34 -9.46 -12.01
N GLN A 24 16.43 -9.35 -11.24
CA GLN A 24 17.31 -10.49 -10.90
C GLN A 24 16.81 -11.30 -9.71
N GLU A 25 16.27 -10.64 -8.66
CA GLU A 25 15.99 -11.26 -7.38
C GLU A 25 14.50 -11.49 -7.11
N ILE A 26 13.61 -10.71 -7.73
CA ILE A 26 12.16 -10.78 -7.47
C ILE A 26 11.39 -11.39 -8.63
N ALA A 27 11.68 -10.98 -9.86
CA ALA A 27 10.96 -11.47 -11.03
C ALA A 27 10.99 -13.01 -11.16
N PRO A 28 12.13 -13.70 -10.94
CA PRO A 28 12.18 -15.17 -11.00
C PRO A 28 11.31 -15.87 -9.94
N LEU A 29 10.99 -15.19 -8.84
CA LEU A 29 10.20 -15.73 -7.75
C LEU A 29 8.69 -15.45 -7.91
N ALA A 30 8.29 -14.59 -8.85
CA ALA A 30 6.92 -14.09 -8.93
C ALA A 30 5.85 -15.18 -9.10
N ASP A 31 6.13 -16.21 -9.90
CA ASP A 31 5.19 -17.31 -10.14
C ASP A 31 5.13 -18.27 -8.94
N CYS A 32 6.25 -18.55 -8.30
CA CYS A 32 6.31 -19.33 -7.05
C CYS A 32 5.56 -18.58 -5.92
N ILE A 33 5.79 -17.27 -5.79
CA ILE A 33 5.08 -16.43 -4.81
C ILE A 33 3.57 -16.46 -5.07
N GLU A 34 3.13 -16.36 -6.32
CA GLU A 34 1.70 -16.43 -6.66
C GLU A 34 1.07 -17.77 -6.26
N ALA A 35 1.80 -18.88 -6.40
CA ALA A 35 1.33 -20.23 -6.10
C ALA A 35 1.38 -20.58 -4.61
N GLU A 36 2.46 -20.23 -3.93
CA GLU A 36 2.81 -20.72 -2.59
C GLU A 36 2.76 -19.63 -1.49
N GLY A 37 2.62 -18.35 -1.89
CA GLY A 37 2.72 -17.22 -0.99
C GLY A 37 4.16 -16.71 -0.81
N ILE A 38 4.27 -15.46 -0.33
CA ILE A 38 5.57 -14.83 -0.07
C ILE A 38 6.26 -15.51 1.11
N GLN A 39 7.52 -15.86 0.93
CA GLN A 39 8.38 -16.48 1.95
C GLN A 39 9.20 -15.41 2.70
N ASN A 40 9.58 -15.70 3.95
CA ASN A 40 10.38 -14.79 4.78
C ASN A 40 11.71 -14.37 4.14
N GLU A 41 12.28 -15.22 3.28
CA GLU A 41 13.51 -14.90 2.54
C GLU A 41 13.32 -13.68 1.63
N VAL A 42 12.14 -13.50 1.03
CA VAL A 42 11.85 -12.36 0.15
C VAL A 42 11.89 -11.05 0.94
N TYR A 43 11.35 -11.03 2.17
CA TYR A 43 11.46 -9.85 3.04
C TYR A 43 12.93 -9.54 3.38
N ARG A 44 13.75 -10.57 3.69
CA ARG A 44 15.18 -10.37 3.96
C ARG A 44 15.94 -9.85 2.74
N LYS A 45 15.65 -10.36 1.54
CA LYS A 45 16.22 -9.82 0.28
C LYS A 45 15.88 -8.35 0.09
N LEU A 46 14.60 -7.97 0.31
CA LEU A 46 14.17 -6.57 0.23
C LEU A 46 14.82 -5.69 1.33
N GLY A 47 14.97 -6.23 2.54
CA GLY A 47 15.68 -5.56 3.63
C GLY A 47 17.15 -5.32 3.29
N SER A 48 17.85 -6.35 2.80
CA SER A 48 19.26 -6.26 2.37
C SER A 48 19.48 -5.29 1.20
N ALA A 49 18.48 -5.13 0.33
CA ALA A 49 18.49 -4.13 -0.73
C ALA A 49 18.10 -2.71 -0.24
N GLY A 50 17.82 -2.54 1.05
CA GLY A 50 17.44 -1.26 1.66
C GLY A 50 15.98 -0.85 1.40
N TYR A 51 15.22 -1.61 0.62
CA TYR A 51 13.85 -1.24 0.22
C TYR A 51 12.90 -1.07 1.40
N LEU A 52 12.93 -1.99 2.38
CA LEU A 52 12.05 -1.92 3.54
C LEU A 52 12.37 -0.73 4.45
N GLY A 53 13.61 -0.23 4.40
CA GLY A 53 14.09 0.90 5.20
C GLY A 53 13.95 2.26 4.54
N LEU A 54 13.52 2.38 3.29
CA LEU A 54 13.59 3.62 2.51
C LEU A 54 13.04 4.84 3.26
N LEU A 55 11.82 4.77 3.79
CA LEU A 55 11.15 5.88 4.48
C LEU A 55 11.38 5.91 6.00
N HIS A 56 12.21 5.00 6.54
CA HIS A 56 12.45 4.91 7.97
C HIS A 56 13.70 5.70 8.39
N PRO A 57 13.76 6.19 9.65
CA PRO A 57 14.89 6.95 10.13
C PRO A 57 16.20 6.13 10.14
N GLU A 58 17.33 6.77 9.79
CA GLU A 58 18.66 6.17 9.72
C GLU A 58 19.11 5.56 11.06
N GLN A 59 18.79 6.19 12.17
CA GLN A 59 19.15 5.71 13.52
C GLN A 59 18.58 4.34 13.87
N TYR A 60 17.58 3.83 13.12
CA TYR A 60 17.01 2.49 13.27
C TYR A 60 17.36 1.55 12.10
N GLY A 61 18.29 1.96 11.23
CA GLY A 61 18.74 1.21 10.06
C GLY A 61 17.99 1.54 8.77
N GLY A 62 17.16 2.58 8.77
CA GLY A 62 16.50 3.10 7.58
C GLY A 62 17.41 3.98 6.73
N GLN A 63 16.85 4.59 5.69
CA GLN A 63 17.58 5.45 4.76
C GLN A 63 17.09 6.91 4.78
N GLY A 64 15.98 7.22 5.44
CA GLY A 64 15.42 8.58 5.46
C GLY A 64 15.15 9.15 4.07
N ALA A 65 14.91 8.29 3.09
CA ALA A 65 14.72 8.69 1.70
C ALA A 65 13.45 9.51 1.50
N SER A 66 13.37 10.23 0.39
CA SER A 66 12.20 10.98 -0.01
C SER A 66 11.05 10.06 -0.44
N PHE A 67 9.80 10.56 -0.38
CA PHE A 67 8.65 9.86 -0.96
C PHE A 67 8.80 9.66 -2.46
N LEU A 68 9.42 10.62 -3.16
CA LEU A 68 9.72 10.47 -4.59
C LEU A 68 10.64 9.27 -4.85
N THR A 69 11.73 9.13 -4.11
CA THR A 69 12.62 7.95 -4.19
C THR A 69 11.87 6.65 -3.85
N ALA A 70 11.03 6.67 -2.82
CA ALA A 70 10.25 5.50 -2.44
C ALA A 70 9.26 5.06 -3.53
N VAL A 71 8.53 5.97 -4.19
CA VAL A 71 7.58 5.59 -5.25
C VAL A 71 8.28 5.08 -6.51
N LEU A 72 9.52 5.49 -6.79
CA LEU A 72 10.34 4.91 -7.86
C LEU A 72 10.63 3.43 -7.60
N ALA A 73 11.09 3.09 -6.38
CA ALA A 73 11.33 1.71 -5.98
C ALA A 73 10.03 0.89 -5.95
N GLN A 74 8.96 1.45 -5.39
CA GLN A 74 7.65 0.80 -5.31
C GLN A 74 7.07 0.47 -6.68
N SER A 75 7.20 1.38 -7.66
CA SER A 75 6.75 1.13 -9.04
C SER A 75 7.56 0.01 -9.69
N ALA A 76 8.88 -0.03 -9.48
CA ALA A 76 9.74 -1.08 -10.00
C ALA A 76 9.40 -2.45 -9.40
N LEU A 77 9.14 -2.51 -8.08
CA LEU A 77 8.73 -3.76 -7.42
C LEU A 77 7.35 -4.23 -7.92
N ALA A 78 6.39 -3.31 -8.02
CA ALA A 78 5.04 -3.59 -8.52
C ALA A 78 5.03 -4.06 -9.97
N TYR A 79 5.94 -3.52 -10.81
CA TYR A 79 6.15 -3.99 -12.17
C TYR A 79 6.44 -5.49 -12.22
N HIS A 80 7.23 -6.04 -11.31
CA HIS A 80 7.64 -7.44 -11.30
C HIS A 80 6.69 -8.34 -10.50
N CYS A 81 6.28 -7.95 -9.28
CA CYS A 81 5.47 -8.77 -8.39
C CYS A 81 4.55 -7.94 -7.48
N GLY A 82 3.26 -7.89 -7.80
CA GLY A 82 2.25 -7.20 -7.00
C GLY A 82 2.09 -7.80 -5.61
N SER A 83 2.17 -9.11 -5.46
CA SER A 83 2.06 -9.79 -4.16
C SER A 83 3.19 -9.40 -3.20
N THR A 84 4.43 -9.31 -3.71
CA THR A 84 5.59 -8.82 -2.93
C THR A 84 5.43 -7.36 -2.54
N PHE A 85 4.96 -6.51 -3.48
CA PHE A 85 4.67 -5.10 -3.20
C PHE A 85 3.66 -4.95 -2.03
N PHE A 86 2.53 -5.65 -2.07
CA PHE A 86 1.51 -5.55 -1.04
C PHE A 86 1.97 -6.07 0.32
N SER A 87 2.63 -7.21 0.35
CA SER A 87 3.11 -7.80 1.60
C SER A 87 4.20 -6.96 2.26
N SER A 88 5.19 -6.50 1.50
CA SER A 88 6.24 -5.62 2.02
C SER A 88 5.70 -4.25 2.42
N GLY A 89 4.76 -3.68 1.65
CA GLY A 89 4.08 -2.43 1.96
C GLY A 89 3.21 -2.50 3.21
N ALA A 90 2.52 -3.61 3.45
CA ALA A 90 1.77 -3.84 4.69
C ALA A 90 2.68 -3.91 5.91
N SER A 91 3.87 -4.49 5.76
CA SER A 91 4.86 -4.60 6.83
C SER A 91 5.58 -3.27 7.08
N ALA A 92 6.45 -2.85 6.17
CA ALA A 92 7.27 -1.65 6.35
C ALA A 92 6.45 -0.35 6.25
N GLY A 93 5.47 -0.29 5.34
CA GLY A 93 4.62 0.89 5.15
C GLY A 93 3.53 1.03 6.21
N LEU A 94 2.54 0.15 6.17
CA LEU A 94 1.32 0.31 7.01
C LEU A 94 1.55 0.01 8.49
N ALA A 95 2.43 -0.92 8.86
CA ALA A 95 2.80 -1.14 10.25
C ALA A 95 4.00 -0.28 10.68
N GLY A 96 5.05 -0.19 9.86
CA GLY A 96 6.30 0.47 10.20
C GLY A 96 6.21 2.00 10.26
N LEU A 97 5.64 2.66 9.25
CA LEU A 97 5.58 4.14 9.24
C LEU A 97 4.80 4.75 10.42
N PRO A 98 3.63 4.21 10.84
CA PRO A 98 3.00 4.69 12.07
C PRO A 98 3.89 4.56 13.30
N ILE A 99 4.67 3.48 13.44
CA ILE A 99 5.64 3.33 14.54
C ILE A 99 6.73 4.39 14.43
N SER A 100 7.29 4.63 13.24
CA SER A 100 8.31 5.67 13.01
C SER A 100 7.83 7.07 13.38
N HIS A 101 6.56 7.39 13.10
CA HIS A 101 6.02 8.75 13.27
C HIS A 101 5.38 9.00 14.64
N PHE A 102 4.78 7.98 15.24
CA PHE A 102 3.95 8.14 16.44
C PHE A 102 4.43 7.31 17.63
N GLY A 103 5.37 6.39 17.42
CA GLY A 103 5.92 5.54 18.46
C GLY A 103 6.85 6.28 19.41
N SER A 104 6.97 5.78 20.65
CA SER A 104 8.04 6.18 21.55
C SER A 104 9.40 5.69 21.04
N GLU A 105 10.49 6.24 21.57
CA GLU A 105 11.83 5.79 21.17
C GLU A 105 12.05 4.29 21.48
N GLU A 106 11.48 3.79 22.59
CA GLU A 106 11.52 2.37 22.94
C GLU A 106 10.76 1.52 21.94
N GLN A 107 9.57 1.97 21.50
CA GLN A 107 8.80 1.29 20.47
C GLN A 107 9.54 1.25 19.13
N LYS A 108 10.10 2.38 18.71
CA LYS A 108 10.90 2.46 17.48
C LYS A 108 12.12 1.54 17.53
N ALA A 109 12.90 1.61 18.62
CA ALA A 109 14.07 0.76 18.80
C ALA A 109 13.75 -0.74 18.84
N ARG A 110 12.58 -1.11 19.37
CA ARG A 110 12.14 -2.50 19.47
C ARG A 110 11.64 -3.08 18.13
N PHE A 111 10.87 -2.31 17.34
CA PHE A 111 10.14 -2.87 16.21
C PHE A 111 10.75 -2.51 14.85
N LEU A 112 11.34 -1.33 14.69
CA LEU A 112 11.81 -0.88 13.36
C LEU A 112 13.00 -1.69 12.81
N PRO A 113 14.05 -2.01 13.59
CA PRO A 113 15.18 -2.75 13.03
C PRO A 113 14.81 -4.10 12.43
N GLY A 114 13.92 -4.85 13.09
CA GLY A 114 13.42 -6.13 12.59
C GLY A 114 12.60 -5.98 11.30
N LEU A 115 11.74 -4.95 11.22
CA LEU A 115 10.98 -4.64 10.02
C LEU A 115 11.88 -4.24 8.84
N ILE A 116 12.82 -3.34 9.09
CA ILE A 116 13.73 -2.77 8.07
C ILE A 116 14.64 -3.85 7.49
N SER A 117 15.15 -4.75 8.34
CA SER A 117 15.97 -5.88 7.88
C SER A 117 15.16 -7.04 7.25
N GLY A 118 13.84 -7.02 7.36
CA GLY A 118 12.98 -8.12 6.91
C GLY A 118 13.06 -9.38 7.78
N GLN A 119 13.61 -9.28 8.99
CA GLN A 119 13.62 -10.37 9.98
C GLN A 119 12.27 -10.51 10.68
N SER A 120 11.50 -9.42 10.77
CA SER A 120 10.17 -9.37 11.35
C SER A 120 9.16 -8.82 10.37
N VAL A 121 7.96 -9.39 10.37
CA VAL A 121 6.85 -9.00 9.50
C VAL A 121 5.75 -8.38 10.35
N GLY A 122 5.32 -7.17 9.99
CA GLY A 122 4.21 -6.49 10.63
C GLY A 122 2.93 -6.50 9.78
N CYS A 123 1.80 -6.18 10.41
CA CYS A 123 0.56 -5.89 9.72
C CYS A 123 -0.23 -4.76 10.40
N LEU A 124 -1.11 -4.10 9.64
CA LEU A 124 -2.08 -3.13 10.17
C LEU A 124 -3.46 -3.76 10.19
N ALA A 125 -4.06 -3.88 11.37
CA ALA A 125 -5.34 -4.54 11.60
C ALA A 125 -6.43 -3.52 11.97
N VAL A 126 -7.17 -3.05 10.96
CA VAL A 126 -8.24 -2.04 11.08
C VAL A 126 -9.61 -2.66 10.82
N THR A 127 -9.79 -3.24 9.65
CA THR A 127 -11.06 -3.75 9.11
C THR A 127 -11.63 -4.89 9.95
N GLU A 128 -12.94 -4.90 10.12
CA GLU A 128 -13.72 -5.98 10.71
C GLU A 128 -14.79 -6.47 9.72
N SER A 129 -15.35 -7.64 9.92
CA SER A 129 -16.41 -8.20 9.04
C SER A 129 -17.62 -7.28 8.91
N GLY A 130 -17.93 -6.53 9.95
CA GLY A 130 -19.03 -5.54 9.99
C GLY A 130 -18.63 -4.10 9.70
N SER A 131 -17.33 -3.80 9.51
CA SER A 131 -16.84 -2.42 9.41
C SER A 131 -15.61 -2.33 8.48
N GLY A 132 -15.87 -1.92 7.23
CA GLY A 132 -14.82 -1.65 6.22
C GLY A 132 -14.63 -0.15 6.01
N SER A 133 -15.44 0.46 5.13
CA SER A 133 -15.37 1.90 4.83
C SER A 133 -15.69 2.79 6.03
N ASP A 134 -16.58 2.34 6.92
CA ASP A 134 -16.88 3.03 8.19
C ASP A 134 -15.92 2.55 9.30
N VAL A 135 -14.68 3.02 9.24
CA VAL A 135 -13.66 2.71 10.25
C VAL A 135 -14.09 3.15 11.67
N ALA A 136 -14.94 4.16 11.77
CA ALA A 136 -15.41 4.66 13.06
C ALA A 136 -16.40 3.72 13.77
N SER A 137 -16.91 2.68 13.11
CA SER A 137 -17.87 1.72 13.66
C SER A 137 -17.27 0.39 14.12
N ILE A 138 -15.94 0.23 14.12
CA ILE A 138 -15.30 -1.01 14.60
C ILE A 138 -15.73 -1.37 16.01
N ALA A 139 -15.81 -2.67 16.31
CA ALA A 139 -16.28 -3.22 17.58
C ALA A 139 -15.17 -3.73 18.51
N THR A 140 -13.97 -4.04 17.97
CA THR A 140 -12.81 -4.49 18.78
C THR A 140 -12.53 -3.49 19.91
N THR A 141 -12.40 -3.99 21.14
CA THR A 141 -12.23 -3.18 22.35
C THR A 141 -10.87 -3.41 23.00
N LEU A 142 -10.31 -2.34 23.56
CA LEU A 142 -9.13 -2.33 24.40
C LEU A 142 -9.54 -1.77 25.77
N LYS A 143 -9.77 -2.67 26.75
CA LYS A 143 -10.31 -2.32 28.07
C LYS A 143 -9.20 -2.16 29.10
N ARG A 144 -9.22 -1.05 29.83
CA ARG A 144 -8.31 -0.86 30.95
C ARG A 144 -8.69 -1.77 32.14
N GLN A 145 -7.70 -2.43 32.70
CA GLN A 145 -7.79 -3.28 33.88
C GLN A 145 -6.70 -2.87 34.89
N PRO A 146 -6.77 -3.27 36.17
CA PRO A 146 -5.71 -2.95 37.13
C PRO A 146 -4.32 -3.43 36.73
N ALA A 147 -4.23 -4.56 36.01
CA ALA A 147 -2.98 -5.19 35.60
C ALA A 147 -2.49 -4.76 34.17
N GLY A 148 -3.22 -3.90 33.48
CA GLY A 148 -2.86 -3.49 32.09
C GLY A 148 -4.10 -3.32 31.23
N LEU A 149 -4.00 -3.72 29.95
CA LEU A 149 -5.09 -3.61 28.99
C LEU A 149 -5.49 -4.99 28.48
N LEU A 150 -6.79 -5.21 28.26
CA LEU A 150 -7.31 -6.41 27.62
C LEU A 150 -7.90 -6.09 26.26
N LEU A 151 -7.38 -6.74 25.22
CA LEU A 151 -7.86 -6.63 23.84
C LEU A 151 -8.83 -7.78 23.56
N ASN A 152 -10.02 -7.43 23.05
CA ASN A 152 -11.04 -8.38 22.61
C ASN A 152 -11.67 -7.95 21.29
N GLY A 153 -11.87 -8.90 20.38
CA GLY A 153 -12.52 -8.67 19.10
C GLY A 153 -11.89 -9.47 17.97
N ASN A 154 -12.19 -9.07 16.73
CA ASN A 154 -11.67 -9.72 15.54
C ASN A 154 -11.35 -8.71 14.45
N LYS A 155 -10.43 -9.07 13.56
CA LYS A 155 -10.07 -8.29 12.39
C LYS A 155 -10.12 -9.18 11.15
N ALA A 156 -10.59 -8.62 10.04
CA ALA A 156 -10.80 -9.34 8.79
C ALA A 156 -10.04 -8.72 7.63
N TYR A 157 -9.67 -9.54 6.67
CA TYR A 157 -8.98 -9.13 5.43
C TYR A 157 -7.61 -8.47 5.67
N ILE A 158 -6.89 -8.90 6.70
CA ILE A 158 -5.61 -8.31 7.10
C ILE A 158 -4.48 -8.94 6.29
N THR A 159 -3.81 -8.12 5.49
CA THR A 159 -2.58 -8.51 4.77
C THR A 159 -1.50 -8.87 5.76
N ASN A 160 -0.78 -9.96 5.53
CA ASN A 160 0.22 -10.58 6.38
C ASN A 160 -0.33 -11.22 7.69
N ALA A 161 -1.59 -11.14 8.04
CA ALA A 161 -2.10 -11.76 9.27
C ALA A 161 -1.66 -13.22 9.46
N PRO A 162 -1.62 -14.08 8.41
CA PRO A 162 -1.19 -15.46 8.57
C PRO A 162 0.27 -15.63 9.00
N ASN A 163 1.17 -14.71 8.64
CA ASN A 163 2.61 -14.83 8.83
C ASN A 163 3.29 -13.65 9.57
N ALA A 164 2.52 -12.64 10.01
CA ALA A 164 3.09 -11.50 10.72
C ALA A 164 3.51 -11.87 12.16
N ASP A 165 4.58 -11.24 12.65
CA ASP A 165 5.06 -11.39 14.04
C ASP A 165 4.26 -10.50 14.99
N PHE A 166 3.88 -9.30 14.52
CA PHE A 166 3.07 -8.36 15.30
C PHE A 166 2.06 -7.61 14.43
N ALA A 167 1.06 -7.04 15.08
CA ALA A 167 0.04 -6.21 14.44
C ALA A 167 -0.07 -4.85 15.11
N LEU A 168 -0.26 -3.80 14.32
CA LEU A 168 -0.88 -2.57 14.79
C LEU A 168 -2.40 -2.77 14.74
N VAL A 169 -3.04 -2.84 15.88
CA VAL A 169 -4.48 -3.08 15.99
C VAL A 169 -5.20 -1.79 16.37
N LEU A 170 -6.17 -1.40 15.55
CA LEU A 170 -7.08 -0.31 15.87
C LEU A 170 -8.23 -0.86 16.72
N ALA A 171 -8.40 -0.33 17.94
CA ALA A 171 -9.42 -0.75 18.89
C ALA A 171 -10.08 0.44 19.61
N ARG A 172 -11.27 0.23 20.18
CA ARG A 172 -11.93 1.19 21.04
C ARG A 172 -11.33 1.13 22.45
N TYR A 173 -10.70 2.20 22.86
CA TYR A 173 -10.14 2.30 24.19
C TYR A 173 -11.25 2.59 25.21
N CYS A 174 -11.53 1.59 26.03
CA CYS A 174 -12.57 1.65 27.06
C CYS A 174 -11.93 2.01 28.41
N ARG A 175 -12.35 3.14 28.98
CA ARG A 175 -11.92 3.64 30.27
C ARG A 175 -13.11 3.74 31.21
N ASP A 176 -12.94 3.34 32.48
CA ASP A 176 -13.95 3.44 33.54
C ASP A 176 -15.28 2.78 33.16
N GLY A 177 -15.20 1.64 32.43
CA GLY A 177 -16.36 0.84 32.00
C GLY A 177 -17.14 1.43 30.82
N GLN A 178 -16.76 2.59 30.29
CA GLN A 178 -17.42 3.24 29.16
C GLN A 178 -16.76 2.87 27.83
N ILE A 179 -17.56 2.53 26.82
CA ILE A 179 -17.14 2.30 25.45
C ILE A 179 -17.44 3.58 24.65
N PRO A 180 -16.41 4.35 24.25
CA PRO A 180 -16.65 5.58 23.51
C PRO A 180 -17.18 5.27 22.11
N SER A 181 -18.11 6.09 21.62
CA SER A 181 -18.63 6.03 20.25
C SER A 181 -17.80 6.88 19.28
N GLY A 182 -17.92 6.58 17.98
CA GLY A 182 -17.27 7.36 16.91
C GLY A 182 -15.75 7.25 16.90
N ALA A 183 -15.09 8.22 16.30
CA ALA A 183 -13.65 8.19 16.01
C ALA A 183 -12.76 8.54 17.21
N SER A 184 -13.28 9.30 18.19
CA SER A 184 -12.48 9.85 19.30
C SER A 184 -11.99 8.81 20.32
N GLY A 185 -12.65 7.65 20.38
CA GLY A 185 -12.24 6.55 21.26
C GLY A 185 -11.27 5.56 20.64
N LEU A 186 -10.93 5.73 19.35
CA LEU A 186 -10.09 4.77 18.65
C LEU A 186 -8.61 4.96 18.99
N THR A 187 -7.94 3.86 19.29
CA THR A 187 -6.54 3.81 19.71
C THR A 187 -5.82 2.72 18.95
N LEU A 188 -4.61 2.98 18.48
CA LEU A 188 -3.71 1.96 17.95
C LEU A 188 -2.87 1.36 19.07
N CYS A 189 -2.77 0.05 19.09
CA CYS A 189 -1.84 -0.67 19.97
C CYS A 189 -1.03 -1.71 19.20
N ILE A 190 0.20 -1.96 19.64
CA ILE A 190 1.09 -2.97 19.09
C ILE A 190 0.82 -4.28 19.82
N VAL A 191 0.46 -5.31 19.08
CA VAL A 191 0.10 -6.64 19.58
C VAL A 191 1.11 -7.66 19.05
N ASP A 192 1.78 -8.36 19.94
CA ASP A 192 2.57 -9.54 19.58
C ASP A 192 1.59 -10.67 19.21
N LEU A 193 1.67 -11.16 17.98
CA LEU A 193 0.75 -12.17 17.46
C LEU A 193 1.07 -13.60 17.94
N HIS A 194 2.09 -13.76 18.77
CA HIS A 194 2.39 -15.01 19.49
C HIS A 194 1.86 -15.02 20.92
N SER A 195 1.23 -13.92 21.38
CA SER A 195 0.67 -13.81 22.72
C SER A 195 -0.50 -14.77 22.94
N ALA A 196 -0.68 -15.18 24.20
CA ALA A 196 -1.86 -15.96 24.61
C ALA A 196 -3.16 -15.19 24.29
N GLY A 197 -4.19 -15.90 23.85
CA GLY A 197 -5.47 -15.32 23.44
C GLY A 197 -5.51 -14.79 22.01
N VAL A 198 -4.38 -14.77 21.28
CA VAL A 198 -4.35 -14.48 19.84
C VAL A 198 -4.54 -15.75 19.04
N SER A 199 -5.46 -15.72 18.08
CA SER A 199 -5.55 -16.78 17.05
C SER A 199 -5.72 -16.19 15.66
N ARG A 200 -5.32 -16.99 14.65
CA ARG A 200 -5.31 -16.59 13.24
C ARG A 200 -6.25 -17.47 12.44
N GLY A 201 -7.03 -16.86 11.55
CA GLY A 201 -7.80 -17.60 10.57
C GLY A 201 -6.92 -18.24 9.49
N GLN A 202 -7.49 -19.18 8.75
CA GLN A 202 -6.83 -19.74 7.57
C GLN A 202 -6.63 -18.65 6.52
N PRO A 203 -5.55 -18.70 5.70
CA PRO A 203 -5.35 -17.79 4.60
C PRO A 203 -6.55 -17.76 3.65
N LEU A 204 -7.06 -16.59 3.35
CA LEU A 204 -8.21 -16.39 2.49
C LEU A 204 -7.82 -16.58 1.02
N LYS A 205 -8.66 -17.32 0.28
CA LYS A 205 -8.54 -17.46 -1.18
C LYS A 205 -9.02 -16.18 -1.84
N LYS A 206 -8.18 -15.57 -2.69
CA LYS A 206 -8.44 -14.28 -3.31
C LYS A 206 -8.54 -14.36 -4.82
N MET A 207 -9.18 -13.40 -5.42
CA MET A 207 -9.25 -13.19 -6.87
C MET A 207 -7.86 -12.96 -7.47
N GLY A 208 -7.09 -12.04 -6.88
CA GLY A 208 -5.74 -11.65 -7.27
C GLY A 208 -4.82 -11.47 -6.06
N LEU A 209 -3.55 -11.10 -6.30
CA LEU A 209 -2.52 -11.01 -5.27
C LEU A 209 -2.47 -12.28 -4.40
N ARG A 210 -2.60 -13.43 -5.03
CA ARG A 210 -2.73 -14.71 -4.33
C ARG A 210 -1.52 -15.00 -3.45
N GLY A 211 -0.35 -14.55 -3.87
CA GLY A 211 0.90 -14.69 -3.15
C GLY A 211 1.05 -13.77 -1.93
N SER A 212 0.19 -12.75 -1.77
CA SER A 212 0.18 -11.89 -0.59
C SER A 212 -0.78 -12.47 0.45
N PRO A 213 -0.31 -13.10 1.56
CA PRO A 213 -1.18 -13.77 2.51
C PRO A 213 -2.12 -12.76 3.17
N THR A 214 -3.40 -13.11 3.23
CA THR A 214 -4.44 -12.27 3.82
C THR A 214 -5.31 -13.17 4.70
N GLY A 215 -5.63 -12.74 5.91
CA GLY A 215 -6.38 -13.56 6.86
C GLY A 215 -7.14 -12.74 7.88
N GLU A 216 -7.62 -13.45 8.90
CA GLU A 216 -8.33 -12.90 10.04
C GLU A 216 -7.46 -13.02 11.30
N LEU A 217 -7.66 -12.10 12.23
CA LEU A 217 -7.08 -12.12 13.57
C LEU A 217 -8.19 -12.11 14.59
N PHE A 218 -8.08 -12.96 15.60
CA PHE A 218 -9.02 -13.05 16.71
C PHE A 218 -8.28 -12.80 18.03
N PHE A 219 -8.88 -12.00 18.88
CA PHE A 219 -8.34 -11.59 20.18
C PHE A 219 -9.35 -11.96 21.27
N ASP A 220 -8.96 -12.86 22.16
CA ASP A 220 -9.74 -13.28 23.33
C ASP A 220 -8.94 -13.00 24.58
N ASN A 221 -9.29 -11.92 25.29
CA ASN A 221 -8.65 -11.47 26.51
C ASN A 221 -7.11 -11.36 26.40
N VAL A 222 -6.62 -10.83 25.26
CA VAL A 222 -5.18 -10.66 25.05
C VAL A 222 -4.67 -9.52 25.94
N GLU A 223 -3.69 -9.83 26.77
CA GLU A 223 -3.05 -8.84 27.65
C GLU A 223 -2.11 -7.95 26.85
N ILE A 224 -2.34 -6.64 26.89
CA ILE A 224 -1.53 -5.63 26.20
C ILE A 224 -0.89 -4.71 27.24
N PRO A 225 0.45 -4.61 27.29
CA PRO A 225 1.13 -3.61 28.11
C PRO A 225 0.71 -2.19 27.73
N GLU A 226 0.52 -1.28 28.69
CA GLU A 226 0.21 0.12 28.39
C GLU A 226 1.27 0.78 27.48
N ALA A 227 2.54 0.38 27.63
CA ALA A 227 3.63 0.81 26.77
C ALA A 227 3.49 0.42 25.30
N ASN A 228 2.55 -0.48 24.96
CA ASN A 228 2.25 -0.86 23.58
C ASN A 228 1.18 0.02 22.92
N ILE A 229 0.58 0.99 23.63
CA ILE A 229 -0.27 2.00 22.97
C ILE A 229 0.62 2.86 22.09
N LEU A 230 0.25 3.00 20.82
CA LEU A 230 0.97 3.86 19.88
C LEU A 230 0.56 5.32 20.09
N GLY A 231 1.49 6.14 20.57
CA GLY A 231 1.22 7.53 20.91
C GLY A 231 0.31 7.66 22.14
N ARG A 232 -0.89 8.24 22.00
CA ARG A 232 -1.83 8.45 23.09
C ARG A 232 -3.19 7.81 22.84
N PRO A 233 -3.92 7.38 23.90
CA PRO A 233 -5.29 6.91 23.74
C PRO A 233 -6.18 7.95 23.03
N GLY A 234 -7.05 7.48 22.15
CA GLY A 234 -7.96 8.32 21.34
C GLY A 234 -7.32 8.94 20.08
N ALA A 235 -6.03 8.75 19.85
CA ALA A 235 -5.36 9.28 18.64
C ALA A 235 -5.43 8.34 17.42
N GLY A 236 -5.85 7.08 17.62
CA GLY A 236 -5.72 6.00 16.64
C GLY A 236 -6.43 6.28 15.31
N PHE A 237 -7.60 6.92 15.32
CA PHE A 237 -8.27 7.27 14.07
C PHE A 237 -7.41 8.18 13.19
N ARG A 238 -6.87 9.26 13.77
CA ARG A 238 -6.04 10.21 13.01
C ARG A 238 -4.74 9.56 12.51
N GLN A 239 -4.12 8.73 13.34
CA GLN A 239 -2.92 7.99 12.98
C GLN A 239 -3.18 7.02 11.82
N THR A 240 -4.30 6.29 11.87
CA THR A 240 -4.73 5.37 10.80
C THR A 240 -5.03 6.13 9.49
N MET A 241 -5.72 7.28 9.57
CA MET A 241 -5.99 8.08 8.37
C MET A 241 -4.70 8.60 7.74
N LYS A 242 -3.70 8.98 8.54
CA LYS A 242 -2.37 9.37 8.03
C LYS A 242 -1.65 8.19 7.36
N ALA A 243 -1.72 6.99 7.94
CA ALA A 243 -1.17 5.79 7.31
C ALA A 243 -1.85 5.50 5.95
N PHE A 244 -3.16 5.73 5.85
CA PHE A 244 -3.89 5.57 4.59
C PHE A 244 -3.52 6.64 3.54
N ASP A 245 -3.10 7.86 3.94
CA ASP A 245 -2.59 8.84 2.98
C ASP A 245 -1.30 8.34 2.31
N TRP A 246 -0.38 7.74 3.10
CA TRP A 246 0.83 7.10 2.57
C TRP A 246 0.50 5.87 1.71
N GLU A 247 -0.48 5.07 2.11
CA GLU A 247 -0.95 3.92 1.32
C GLU A 247 -1.53 4.35 -0.03
N ARG A 248 -2.30 5.44 -0.08
CA ARG A 248 -2.86 5.97 -1.34
C ARG A 248 -1.76 6.41 -2.31
N LEU A 249 -0.70 7.04 -1.79
CA LEU A 249 0.48 7.38 -2.58
C LEU A 249 1.16 6.12 -3.14
N SER A 250 1.41 5.12 -2.27
CA SER A 250 1.98 3.82 -2.67
C SER A 250 1.08 3.08 -3.67
N MET A 251 -0.26 3.18 -3.55
CA MET A 251 -1.19 2.60 -4.50
C MET A 251 -1.05 3.23 -5.89
N GLY A 252 -0.75 4.54 -5.97
CA GLY A 252 -0.39 5.20 -7.23
C GLY A 252 0.85 4.57 -7.86
N ALA A 253 1.88 4.28 -7.06
CA ALA A 253 3.09 3.61 -7.53
C ALA A 253 2.83 2.16 -7.98
N TYR A 254 1.98 1.42 -7.26
CA TYR A 254 1.52 0.09 -7.68
C TYR A 254 0.85 0.13 -9.05
N CYS A 255 -0.12 1.02 -9.22
CA CYS A 255 -0.84 1.18 -10.48
C CYS A 255 0.10 1.55 -11.64
N LEU A 256 1.09 2.42 -11.38
CA LEU A 256 2.09 2.79 -12.37
C LEU A 256 2.91 1.58 -12.84
N GLY A 257 3.44 0.77 -11.91
CA GLY A 257 4.21 -0.43 -12.23
C GLY A 257 3.39 -1.46 -13.02
N VAL A 258 2.11 -1.66 -12.65
CA VAL A 258 1.19 -2.55 -13.39
C VAL A 258 0.93 -2.03 -14.80
N MET A 259 0.72 -0.71 -14.99
CA MET A 259 0.51 -0.13 -16.33
C MET A 259 1.77 -0.24 -17.20
N GLU A 260 2.98 -0.05 -16.66
CA GLU A 260 4.24 -0.30 -17.37
C GLU A 260 4.33 -1.76 -17.82
N ALA A 261 4.04 -2.72 -16.94
CA ALA A 261 4.02 -4.13 -17.29
C ALA A 261 3.01 -4.45 -18.40
N CYS A 262 1.80 -3.90 -18.33
CA CYS A 262 0.78 -4.05 -19.38
C CYS A 262 1.25 -3.54 -20.72
N LEU A 263 1.91 -2.37 -20.76
CA LEU A 263 2.44 -1.80 -22.00
C LEU A 263 3.53 -2.68 -22.62
N ASP A 264 4.48 -3.16 -21.80
CA ASP A 264 5.61 -3.94 -22.28
C ASP A 264 5.18 -5.32 -22.78
N GLU A 265 4.33 -6.03 -22.04
CA GLU A 265 3.74 -7.31 -22.44
C GLU A 265 2.94 -7.16 -23.73
N SER A 266 2.06 -6.17 -23.79
CA SER A 266 1.23 -5.91 -24.97
C SER A 266 2.03 -5.55 -26.19
N ARG A 267 3.05 -4.69 -26.05
CA ARG A 267 3.95 -4.28 -27.13
C ARG A 267 4.77 -5.45 -27.65
N SER A 268 5.32 -6.28 -26.76
CA SER A 268 6.09 -7.47 -27.12
C SER A 268 5.20 -8.48 -27.87
N PHE A 269 4.04 -8.80 -27.33
CA PHE A 269 3.10 -9.74 -27.93
C PHE A 269 2.62 -9.24 -29.30
N ALA A 270 2.20 -7.97 -29.40
CA ALA A 270 1.67 -7.39 -30.64
C ALA A 270 2.69 -7.36 -31.78
N LYS A 271 3.99 -7.23 -31.50
CA LYS A 271 5.07 -7.31 -32.51
C LYS A 271 5.27 -8.73 -33.02
N LYS A 272 5.11 -9.75 -32.16
CA LYS A 272 5.37 -11.17 -32.50
C LYS A 272 4.16 -11.86 -33.12
N ARG A 273 2.96 -11.61 -32.60
CA ARG A 273 1.72 -12.25 -33.05
C ARG A 273 1.31 -11.74 -34.42
N LYS A 274 1.01 -12.65 -35.34
CA LYS A 274 0.51 -12.34 -36.67
C LYS A 274 -0.96 -12.72 -36.83
N SER A 275 -1.72 -11.90 -37.54
CA SER A 275 -3.08 -12.15 -37.97
C SER A 275 -3.32 -11.43 -39.30
N PHE A 276 -4.11 -12.00 -40.16
CA PHE A 276 -4.36 -11.46 -41.52
C PHE A 276 -3.06 -11.12 -42.27
N GLY A 277 -2.05 -12.02 -42.21
CA GLY A 277 -0.79 -11.93 -42.96
C GLY A 277 0.25 -10.94 -42.38
N ARG A 278 -0.01 -10.22 -41.26
CA ARG A 278 0.91 -9.23 -40.69
C ARG A 278 0.90 -9.24 -39.16
N ALA A 279 1.92 -8.63 -38.54
CA ALA A 279 1.96 -8.43 -37.08
C ALA A 279 0.72 -7.65 -36.61
N ILE A 280 0.12 -8.06 -35.48
CA ILE A 280 -1.11 -7.41 -35.00
C ILE A 280 -0.88 -5.96 -34.60
N SER A 281 0.34 -5.56 -34.25
CA SER A 281 0.73 -4.17 -34.00
C SER A 281 0.52 -3.24 -35.22
N ARG A 282 0.37 -3.80 -36.42
CA ARG A 282 0.08 -3.04 -37.66
C ARG A 282 -1.42 -2.86 -37.94
N HIS A 283 -2.29 -3.43 -37.10
CA HIS A 283 -3.72 -3.18 -37.16
C HIS A 283 -4.05 -1.94 -36.32
N GLN A 284 -4.78 -1.01 -36.91
CA GLN A 284 -5.06 0.30 -36.31
C GLN A 284 -5.72 0.17 -34.92
N SER A 285 -6.66 -0.77 -34.74
CA SER A 285 -7.32 -1.02 -33.46
C SER A 285 -6.34 -1.40 -32.36
N VAL A 286 -5.36 -2.27 -32.65
CA VAL A 286 -4.33 -2.67 -31.68
C VAL A 286 -3.36 -1.53 -31.39
N ALA A 287 -2.96 -0.77 -32.43
CA ALA A 287 -2.11 0.40 -32.28
C ALA A 287 -2.77 1.47 -31.38
N PHE A 288 -4.07 1.68 -31.49
CA PHE A 288 -4.82 2.61 -30.64
C PHE A 288 -4.88 2.13 -29.18
N MET A 289 -5.09 0.83 -28.94
CA MET A 289 -5.03 0.27 -27.58
C MET A 289 -3.67 0.51 -26.91
N LEU A 290 -2.56 0.34 -27.65
CA LEU A 290 -1.21 0.63 -27.15
C LEU A 290 -1.02 2.13 -26.85
N ALA A 291 -1.53 3.01 -27.70
CA ALA A 291 -1.51 4.46 -27.48
C ALA A 291 -2.32 4.86 -26.24
N ASP A 292 -3.47 4.25 -26.04
CA ASP A 292 -4.32 4.46 -24.85
C ASP A 292 -3.62 4.05 -23.56
N ILE A 293 -2.97 2.87 -23.54
CA ILE A 293 -2.18 2.42 -22.38
C ILE A 293 -1.05 3.43 -22.11
N LYS A 294 -0.29 3.82 -23.16
CA LYS A 294 0.84 4.75 -23.03
C LYS A 294 0.41 6.10 -22.48
N THR A 295 -0.68 6.67 -22.98
CA THR A 295 -1.18 7.99 -22.55
C THR A 295 -1.59 7.97 -21.07
N ARG A 296 -2.34 6.94 -20.63
CA ARG A 296 -2.75 6.78 -19.23
C ARG A 296 -1.55 6.58 -18.32
N LEU A 297 -0.56 5.81 -18.74
CA LEU A 297 0.67 5.59 -18.00
C LEU A 297 1.42 6.92 -17.77
N GLU A 298 1.60 7.75 -18.79
CA GLU A 298 2.33 9.02 -18.65
C GLU A 298 1.57 10.02 -17.76
N ALA A 299 0.26 10.15 -17.93
CA ALA A 299 -0.56 10.98 -17.06
C ALA A 299 -0.45 10.54 -15.57
N SER A 300 -0.45 9.22 -15.34
CA SER A 300 -0.31 8.65 -13.99
C SER A 300 1.07 8.89 -13.40
N ARG A 301 2.12 8.80 -14.22
CA ARG A 301 3.51 9.07 -13.79
C ARG A 301 3.68 10.50 -13.31
N LEU A 302 3.20 11.46 -14.10
CA LEU A 302 3.29 12.88 -13.76
C LEU A 302 2.56 13.19 -12.45
N MET A 303 1.33 12.70 -12.30
CA MET A 303 0.55 12.93 -11.10
C MET A 303 1.15 12.24 -9.86
N LEU A 304 1.72 11.03 -10.02
CA LEU A 304 2.40 10.33 -8.94
C LEU A 304 3.64 11.10 -8.46
N PHE A 305 4.49 11.55 -9.38
CA PHE A 305 5.72 12.25 -9.04
C PHE A 305 5.43 13.59 -8.39
N GLU A 306 4.49 14.36 -8.93
CA GLU A 306 4.04 15.61 -8.29
C GLU A 306 3.48 15.35 -6.89
N THR A 307 2.63 14.35 -6.72
CA THR A 307 2.06 14.04 -5.40
C THR A 307 3.15 13.63 -4.40
N ALA A 308 4.11 12.79 -4.80
CA ALA A 308 5.23 12.40 -3.96
C ALA A 308 6.09 13.61 -3.55
N TRP A 309 6.41 14.49 -4.50
CA TRP A 309 7.12 15.75 -4.24
C TRP A 309 6.36 16.67 -3.27
N LEU A 310 5.03 16.76 -3.37
CA LEU A 310 4.20 17.52 -2.42
C LEU A 310 4.29 16.93 -1.00
N PHE A 311 4.32 15.59 -0.87
CA PHE A 311 4.49 14.91 0.42
C PHE A 311 5.86 15.22 1.03
N ASP A 312 6.93 15.21 0.23
CA ASP A 312 8.29 15.58 0.67
C ASP A 312 8.35 17.03 1.16
N ARG A 313 7.77 17.96 0.40
CA ARG A 313 7.71 19.39 0.74
C ARG A 313 6.91 19.68 2.01
N ALA A 314 5.89 18.90 2.28
CA ALA A 314 5.05 19.09 3.46
C ALA A 314 5.71 18.65 4.77
N GLY A 315 6.82 17.91 4.74
CA GLY A 315 7.59 17.52 5.91
C GLY A 315 6.78 16.88 7.04
N GLY A 316 5.78 16.03 6.66
CA GLY A 316 4.88 15.38 7.62
C GLY A 316 3.64 16.20 7.99
N SER A 317 3.53 17.49 7.58
CA SER A 317 2.28 18.25 7.63
C SER A 317 1.23 17.60 6.73
N GLY A 318 -0.04 17.62 7.12
CA GLY A 318 -1.15 17.19 6.25
C GLY A 318 -1.56 18.22 5.21
N LYS A 319 -0.93 19.41 5.22
CA LYS A 319 -1.26 20.55 4.37
C LYS A 319 0.01 21.23 3.89
N LEU A 320 -0.06 21.78 2.69
CA LEU A 320 1.04 22.53 2.08
C LEU A 320 0.46 23.78 1.39
N GLU A 321 1.07 24.94 1.60
CA GLU A 321 0.81 26.10 0.77
C GLU A 321 1.55 25.97 -0.57
N HIS A 322 0.81 25.95 -1.66
CA HIS A 322 1.35 25.81 -3.00
C HIS A 322 0.59 26.71 -3.96
N ASN A 323 1.30 27.58 -4.69
CA ASN A 323 0.74 28.55 -5.64
C ASN A 323 -0.37 29.44 -5.04
N GLY A 324 -0.23 29.84 -3.76
CA GLY A 324 -1.20 30.69 -3.07
C GLY A 324 -2.45 29.96 -2.55
N GLU A 325 -2.51 28.64 -2.70
CA GLU A 325 -3.60 27.80 -2.18
C GLU A 325 -3.09 26.83 -1.10
N ILE A 326 -3.96 26.50 -0.14
CA ILE A 326 -3.70 25.45 0.85
C ILE A 326 -4.18 24.12 0.28
N LEU A 327 -3.23 23.24 -0.07
CA LEU A 327 -3.51 21.88 -0.51
C LEU A 327 -3.65 20.95 0.70
N GLU A 328 -4.74 20.19 0.75
CA GLU A 328 -4.89 19.07 1.68
C GLU A 328 -4.27 17.81 1.03
N LEU A 329 -3.17 17.30 1.57
CA LEU A 329 -2.47 16.13 1.01
C LEU A 329 -3.32 14.87 0.98
N SER A 330 -4.26 14.72 1.91
CA SER A 330 -5.22 13.62 1.90
C SER A 330 -6.14 13.64 0.67
N ALA A 331 -6.58 14.84 0.24
CA ALA A 331 -7.35 15.01 -0.99
C ALA A 331 -6.48 14.72 -2.22
N ARG A 332 -5.25 15.26 -2.26
CA ARG A 332 -4.33 15.02 -3.39
C ARG A 332 -3.97 13.54 -3.56
N ALA A 333 -3.68 12.83 -2.46
CA ALA A 333 -3.44 11.38 -2.49
C ALA A 333 -4.70 10.59 -2.92
N SER A 334 -5.90 11.09 -2.56
CA SER A 334 -7.17 10.49 -2.98
C SER A 334 -7.43 10.69 -4.47
N GLU A 335 -7.13 11.86 -5.04
CA GLU A 335 -7.21 12.15 -6.48
C GLU A 335 -6.26 11.23 -7.25
N LEU A 336 -5.00 11.14 -6.82
CA LEU A 336 -4.01 10.24 -7.40
C LEU A 336 -4.52 8.80 -7.42
N LYS A 337 -4.94 8.29 -6.25
CA LYS A 337 -5.39 6.91 -6.09
C LYS A 337 -6.63 6.61 -6.95
N LEU A 338 -7.59 7.51 -6.98
CA LEU A 338 -8.82 7.37 -7.77
C LEU A 338 -8.49 7.28 -9.27
N MET A 339 -7.69 8.21 -9.79
CA MET A 339 -7.33 8.26 -11.20
C MET A 339 -6.48 7.05 -11.60
N THR A 340 -5.41 6.76 -10.85
CA THR A 340 -4.46 5.71 -11.23
C THR A 340 -5.09 4.31 -11.15
N SER A 341 -5.95 4.03 -10.17
CA SER A 341 -6.65 2.75 -10.05
C SER A 341 -7.61 2.52 -11.21
N GLN A 342 -8.34 3.56 -11.63
CA GLN A 342 -9.21 3.48 -12.80
C GLN A 342 -8.41 3.24 -14.08
N TYR A 343 -7.34 4.02 -14.31
CA TYR A 343 -6.50 3.88 -15.50
C TYR A 343 -5.78 2.53 -15.56
N ALA A 344 -5.28 2.03 -14.42
CA ALA A 344 -4.63 0.72 -14.38
C ALA A 344 -5.61 -0.42 -14.67
N ARG A 345 -6.84 -0.35 -14.17
CA ARG A 345 -7.92 -1.30 -14.52
C ARG A 345 -8.21 -1.28 -16.03
N GLU A 346 -8.30 -0.10 -16.64
CA GLU A 346 -8.53 0.02 -18.08
C GLU A 346 -7.33 -0.52 -18.88
N CYS A 347 -6.10 -0.23 -18.46
CA CYS A 347 -4.88 -0.72 -19.10
C CYS A 347 -4.76 -2.24 -19.03
N THR A 348 -5.07 -2.87 -17.88
CA THR A 348 -5.06 -4.32 -17.76
C THR A 348 -6.12 -4.98 -18.64
N ASN A 349 -7.30 -4.37 -18.76
CA ASN A 349 -8.35 -4.85 -19.67
C ASN A 349 -7.88 -4.78 -21.14
N LEU A 350 -7.26 -3.67 -21.55
CA LEU A 350 -6.71 -3.53 -22.91
C LEU A 350 -5.58 -4.54 -23.16
N ALA A 351 -4.72 -4.78 -22.17
CA ALA A 351 -3.63 -5.75 -22.28
C ALA A 351 -4.15 -7.17 -22.52
N VAL A 352 -5.15 -7.63 -21.76
CA VAL A 352 -5.82 -8.92 -21.98
C VAL A 352 -6.45 -8.95 -23.37
N GLN A 353 -7.14 -7.89 -23.78
CA GLN A 353 -7.78 -7.79 -25.09
C GLN A 353 -6.79 -7.88 -26.25
N ILE A 354 -5.61 -7.22 -26.16
CA ILE A 354 -4.53 -7.31 -27.17
C ILE A 354 -4.03 -8.75 -27.31
N HIS A 355 -3.94 -9.49 -26.19
CA HIS A 355 -3.50 -10.89 -26.19
C HIS A 355 -4.58 -11.85 -26.72
N GLY A 356 -5.85 -11.42 -26.76
CA GLY A 356 -6.97 -12.27 -27.18
C GLY A 356 -7.10 -13.52 -26.30
N GLY A 357 -7.34 -14.69 -26.89
CA GLY A 357 -7.49 -15.95 -26.16
C GLY A 357 -6.27 -16.29 -25.27
N ALA A 358 -5.07 -15.92 -25.68
CA ALA A 358 -3.85 -16.10 -24.87
C ALA A 358 -3.92 -15.29 -23.56
N GLY A 359 -4.44 -14.04 -23.61
CA GLY A 359 -4.58 -13.20 -22.43
C GLY A 359 -5.56 -13.72 -21.38
N TYR A 360 -6.42 -14.68 -21.75
CA TYR A 360 -7.37 -15.33 -20.84
C TYR A 360 -6.76 -16.54 -20.11
N MET A 361 -5.59 -17.00 -20.55
CA MET A 361 -4.89 -18.15 -19.96
C MET A 361 -3.96 -17.71 -18.82
N GLU A 362 -3.84 -18.50 -17.77
CA GLU A 362 -3.03 -18.18 -16.58
C GLU A 362 -1.52 -18.14 -16.85
N GLU A 363 -1.03 -18.80 -17.91
CA GLU A 363 0.37 -18.78 -18.34
C GLU A 363 0.83 -17.41 -18.84
N TYR A 364 -0.12 -16.53 -19.21
CA TYR A 364 0.20 -15.18 -19.64
C TYR A 364 0.04 -14.19 -18.48
N ARG A 365 1.11 -13.48 -18.20
CA ARG A 365 1.19 -12.53 -17.08
C ARG A 365 0.04 -11.51 -17.06
N VAL A 366 -0.47 -11.09 -18.21
CA VAL A 366 -1.58 -10.11 -18.31
C VAL A 366 -2.85 -10.59 -17.62
N SER A 367 -3.10 -11.92 -17.56
CA SER A 367 -4.24 -12.48 -16.85
C SER A 367 -4.12 -12.27 -15.33
N ARG A 368 -2.90 -12.43 -14.77
CA ARG A 368 -2.59 -12.13 -13.37
C ARG A 368 -2.75 -10.64 -13.08
N LEU A 369 -2.14 -9.78 -13.90
CA LEU A 369 -2.24 -8.31 -13.74
C LEU A 369 -3.69 -7.84 -13.74
N TYR A 370 -4.56 -8.44 -14.57
CA TYR A 370 -6.00 -8.11 -14.61
C TYR A 370 -6.72 -8.50 -13.33
N ARG A 371 -6.40 -9.65 -12.73
CA ARG A 371 -7.00 -10.06 -11.45
C ARG A 371 -6.48 -9.22 -10.29
N ASP A 372 -5.19 -8.97 -10.26
CA ASP A 372 -4.49 -8.28 -9.18
C ASP A 372 -4.91 -6.83 -9.04
N ILE A 373 -5.10 -6.14 -10.18
CA ILE A 373 -5.36 -4.69 -10.15
C ILE A 373 -6.68 -4.32 -9.47
N LYS A 374 -7.65 -5.23 -9.39
CA LYS A 374 -8.96 -4.91 -8.82
C LYS A 374 -8.91 -4.42 -7.38
N ILE A 375 -7.94 -4.88 -6.60
CA ILE A 375 -7.75 -4.41 -5.22
C ILE A 375 -7.48 -2.91 -5.13
N SER A 376 -6.87 -2.32 -6.15
CA SER A 376 -6.55 -0.88 -6.16
C SER A 376 -7.78 0.03 -6.10
N GLU A 377 -8.94 -0.45 -6.51
CA GLU A 377 -10.22 0.28 -6.38
C GLU A 377 -10.90 0.07 -5.02
N ILE A 378 -10.43 -0.89 -4.19
CA ILE A 378 -11.06 -1.31 -2.94
C ILE A 378 -10.19 -0.99 -1.73
N GLY A 379 -8.92 -1.43 -1.72
CA GLY A 379 -7.97 -1.23 -0.62
C GLY A 379 -7.59 0.23 -0.43
N GLY A 380 -7.17 0.62 0.76
CA GLY A 380 -6.83 2.02 1.09
C GLY A 380 -8.02 2.99 1.04
N GLY A 381 -9.25 2.46 1.14
CA GLY A 381 -10.53 3.16 0.93
C GLY A 381 -11.01 3.03 -0.52
N THR A 382 -12.29 2.63 -0.68
CA THR A 382 -12.90 2.42 -2.01
C THR A 382 -12.90 3.68 -2.88
N SER A 383 -13.13 3.53 -4.18
CA SER A 383 -13.25 4.67 -5.10
C SER A 383 -14.30 5.70 -4.63
N GLU A 384 -15.38 5.23 -3.99
CA GLU A 384 -16.44 6.06 -3.42
C GLU A 384 -15.92 6.87 -2.22
N ILE A 385 -15.10 6.25 -1.35
CA ILE A 385 -14.43 6.95 -0.24
C ILE A 385 -13.46 8.01 -0.77
N GLN A 386 -12.68 7.71 -1.81
CA GLN A 386 -11.81 8.73 -2.42
C GLN A 386 -12.63 9.92 -2.92
N LYS A 387 -13.73 9.67 -3.65
CA LYS A 387 -14.64 10.73 -4.13
C LYS A 387 -15.22 11.57 -2.97
N GLN A 388 -15.57 10.93 -1.85
CA GLN A 388 -16.05 11.68 -0.67
C GLN A 388 -14.98 12.59 -0.07
N ILE A 389 -13.71 12.12 0.01
CA ILE A 389 -12.61 12.92 0.53
C ILE A 389 -12.37 14.14 -0.37
N ILE A 390 -12.28 13.91 -1.69
CA ILE A 390 -12.08 14.96 -2.69
C ILE A 390 -13.23 15.99 -2.62
N ALA A 391 -14.47 15.53 -2.67
CA ALA A 391 -15.63 16.41 -2.63
C ALA A 391 -15.69 17.26 -1.35
N ARG A 392 -15.32 16.69 -0.19
CA ARG A 392 -15.24 17.42 1.07
C ARG A 392 -14.15 18.50 1.06
N ALA A 393 -13.02 18.24 0.44
CA ALA A 393 -11.93 19.20 0.29
C ALA A 393 -12.37 20.35 -0.61
N GLU A 394 -12.99 20.08 -1.76
CA GLU A 394 -13.49 21.08 -2.69
C GLU A 394 -14.59 21.96 -2.09
N THR A 395 -15.53 21.37 -1.36
CA THR A 395 -16.62 22.13 -0.73
C THR A 395 -16.18 22.98 0.47
N ARG A 396 -15.00 22.74 1.03
CA ARG A 396 -14.40 23.55 2.11
C ARG A 396 -13.53 24.69 1.57
N ARG A 397 -13.10 24.62 0.33
CA ARG A 397 -12.43 25.75 -0.31
C ARG A 397 -13.44 26.89 -0.38
N SER A 398 -13.27 27.92 0.46
CA SER A 398 -14.01 29.17 0.29
C SER A 398 -13.67 29.69 -1.10
N ALA A 399 -14.69 30.08 -1.85
CA ALA A 399 -14.46 30.79 -3.09
C ALA A 399 -13.56 31.99 -2.74
N ALA A 400 -12.30 31.96 -3.19
CA ALA A 400 -11.49 33.16 -3.22
C ALA A 400 -12.16 34.07 -4.27
N VAL A 401 -12.95 35.04 -3.78
CA VAL A 401 -13.51 36.14 -4.58
C VAL A 401 -12.43 37.18 -4.73
#